data_fd73ccc266ca015115965a50b237de09
#
_entry.id   fd73ccc266ca015115965a50b237de09
#
_cell.length_a   1.000
_cell.length_b   1.000
_cell.length_c   1.000
_cell.angle_alpha   90.00
_cell.angle_beta   90.00
_cell.angle_gamma   90.00
#
_symmetry.space_group_name_H-M   'P 1'
#
loop_
_entity.id
_entity.type
_entity.pdbx_description
1 polymer ?
#
loop_
_entity_poly.entity_id
_entity_poly.type
_entity_poly.pdbx_seq_one_letter_code
_entity_poly.pdbx_strand_id
1 'polypeptide(L)'
;MRILSITAQKPHSTGSGVYLTGLVKGFAALGHEQAVVAGVYKEDEIHFPEGTRFYPVYYRTESLPFPIAGMSDEMPYESTIYSQMTEDMVDAFKQAFLEKTREAVECFRPDLILCHHLYLLTAVVREAFPQYKTAAICHGTGLRQIKKNSLE
;
A
#
# COMPACT_ATOMS: atom_id res chain seq x y z
N MET A 1 -0.16 -19.24 -7.77
CA MET A 1 0.86 -18.30 -7.22
C MET A 1 0.32 -17.64 -5.97
N ARG A 2 1.20 -17.25 -5.06
CA ARG A 2 0.89 -16.40 -3.90
C ARG A 2 1.26 -14.96 -4.23
N ILE A 3 0.27 -14.06 -4.30
CA ILE A 3 0.46 -12.67 -4.70
C ILE A 3 0.17 -11.75 -3.51
N LEU A 4 1.18 -10.95 -3.12
CA LEU A 4 1.05 -9.92 -2.10
C LEU A 4 0.88 -8.56 -2.77
N SER A 5 -0.32 -7.98 -2.68
CA SER A 5 -0.59 -6.62 -3.16
C SER A 5 -0.33 -5.60 -2.05
N ILE A 6 0.38 -4.51 -2.38
CA ILE A 6 0.74 -3.46 -1.42
C ILE A 6 0.29 -2.10 -1.93
N THR A 7 -0.38 -1.33 -1.07
CA THR A 7 -0.78 0.05 -1.34
C THR A 7 -0.71 0.91 -0.07
N ALA A 8 -0.33 2.17 -0.22
CA ALA A 8 -0.35 3.13 0.89
C ALA A 8 -1.75 3.67 1.21
N GLN A 9 -2.72 3.45 0.31
CA GLN A 9 -4.06 4.03 0.34
C GLN A 9 -5.13 3.02 0.71
N LYS A 10 -6.34 3.55 0.99
CA LYS A 10 -7.51 2.71 1.24
C LYS A 10 -7.87 1.86 0.01
N PRO A 11 -8.06 0.55 0.17
CA PRO A 11 -8.80 -0.24 -0.79
C PRO A 11 -10.23 0.31 -0.97
N HIS A 12 -10.84 0.09 -2.13
CA HIS A 12 -12.22 0.45 -2.49
C HIS A 12 -12.55 1.95 -2.65
N SER A 13 -11.70 2.87 -2.17
CA SER A 13 -12.08 4.29 -2.02
C SER A 13 -11.63 5.21 -3.16
N THR A 14 -10.68 4.78 -3.98
CA THR A 14 -10.14 5.56 -5.12
C THR A 14 -10.08 4.69 -6.36
N GLY A 15 -9.80 5.29 -7.53
CA GLY A 15 -9.62 4.51 -8.76
C GLY A 15 -8.56 3.42 -8.60
N SER A 16 -7.41 3.72 -7.96
CA SER A 16 -6.38 2.72 -7.67
C SER A 16 -6.80 1.70 -6.61
N GLY A 17 -7.58 2.10 -5.61
CA GLY A 17 -8.14 1.20 -4.59
C GLY A 17 -9.16 0.23 -5.20
N VAL A 18 -10.05 0.73 -6.04
CA VAL A 18 -11.01 -0.10 -6.81
C VAL A 18 -10.28 -1.06 -7.76
N TYR A 19 -9.23 -0.57 -8.43
CA TYR A 19 -8.42 -1.40 -9.31
C TYR A 19 -7.72 -2.52 -8.54
N LEU A 20 -7.09 -2.22 -7.39
CA LEU A 20 -6.48 -3.23 -6.51
C LEU A 20 -7.48 -4.32 -6.14
N THR A 21 -8.66 -3.93 -5.67
CA THR A 21 -9.69 -4.90 -5.25
C THR A 21 -10.23 -5.72 -6.41
N GLY A 22 -10.32 -5.12 -7.60
CA GLY A 22 -10.65 -5.83 -8.83
C GLY A 22 -9.60 -6.89 -9.20
N LEU A 23 -8.30 -6.56 -9.09
CA LEU A 23 -7.21 -7.51 -9.31
C LEU A 23 -7.23 -8.64 -8.29
N VAL A 24 -7.41 -8.34 -7.00
CA VAL A 24 -7.49 -9.37 -5.95
C VAL A 24 -8.63 -10.35 -6.24
N LYS A 25 -9.81 -9.86 -6.63
CA LYS A 25 -10.94 -10.69 -7.04
C LYS A 25 -10.62 -11.53 -8.28
N GLY A 26 -10.04 -10.92 -9.31
CA GLY A 26 -9.68 -11.61 -10.54
C GLY A 26 -8.65 -12.71 -10.32
N PHE A 27 -7.60 -12.44 -9.56
CA PHE A 27 -6.57 -13.43 -9.24
C PHE A 27 -7.11 -14.55 -8.34
N ALA A 28 -7.98 -14.25 -7.39
CA ALA A 28 -8.66 -15.26 -6.58
C ALA A 28 -9.52 -16.19 -7.44
N ALA A 29 -10.29 -15.64 -8.40
CA ALA A 29 -11.08 -16.41 -9.35
C ALA A 29 -10.23 -17.32 -10.25
N LEU A 30 -8.96 -16.96 -10.49
CA LEU A 30 -7.98 -17.77 -11.22
C LEU A 30 -7.24 -18.78 -10.31
N GLY A 31 -7.62 -18.91 -9.05
CA GLY A 31 -7.05 -19.87 -8.11
C GLY A 31 -5.72 -19.42 -7.49
N HIS A 32 -5.38 -18.13 -7.54
CA HIS A 32 -4.20 -17.60 -6.86
C HIS A 32 -4.53 -17.24 -5.41
N GLU A 33 -3.61 -17.59 -4.51
CA GLU A 33 -3.68 -17.12 -3.11
C GLU A 33 -3.34 -15.63 -3.03
N GLN A 34 -4.07 -14.89 -2.21
CA GLN A 34 -3.94 -13.44 -2.11
C GLN A 34 -3.62 -12.98 -0.69
N ALA A 35 -2.75 -12.00 -0.59
CA ALA A 35 -2.55 -11.19 0.61
C ALA A 35 -2.51 -9.71 0.23
N VAL A 36 -2.93 -8.84 1.13
CA VAL A 36 -2.96 -7.39 0.91
C VAL A 36 -2.38 -6.68 2.12
N VAL A 37 -1.43 -5.77 1.89
CA VAL A 37 -1.01 -4.72 2.84
C VAL A 37 -1.59 -3.41 2.36
N ALA A 38 -2.36 -2.72 3.18
CA ALA A 38 -2.96 -1.45 2.81
C ALA A 38 -3.09 -0.49 3.99
N GLY A 39 -2.98 0.81 3.69
CA GLY A 39 -3.26 1.87 4.64
C GLY A 39 -4.77 2.05 4.85
N VAL A 40 -5.21 2.03 6.10
CA VAL A 40 -6.62 2.14 6.49
C VAL A 40 -6.77 2.88 7.81
N TYR A 41 -7.99 3.26 8.15
CA TYR A 41 -8.36 3.67 9.50
C TYR A 41 -9.00 2.48 10.26
N LYS A 42 -9.03 2.53 11.59
CA LYS A 42 -9.60 1.45 12.41
C LYS A 42 -11.10 1.26 12.19
N GLU A 43 -11.80 2.32 11.81
CA GLU A 43 -13.21 2.33 11.50
C GLU A 43 -13.58 1.86 10.07
N ASP A 44 -12.58 1.65 9.21
CA ASP A 44 -12.83 1.22 7.83
C ASP A 44 -13.24 -0.26 7.78
N GLU A 45 -14.33 -0.53 7.08
CA GLU A 45 -14.77 -1.89 6.77
C GLU A 45 -14.19 -2.30 5.41
N ILE A 46 -13.22 -3.22 5.42
CA ILE A 46 -12.54 -3.68 4.22
C ILE A 46 -12.91 -5.14 3.95
N HIS A 47 -13.45 -5.37 2.75
CA HIS A 47 -13.88 -6.70 2.33
C HIS A 47 -13.09 -7.19 1.12
N PHE A 48 -12.44 -8.33 1.28
CA PHE A 48 -11.79 -9.07 0.20
C PHE A 48 -12.47 -10.44 -0.01
N PRO A 49 -12.22 -11.13 -1.14
CA PRO A 49 -12.65 -12.51 -1.32
C PRO A 49 -12.20 -13.41 -0.18
N GLU A 50 -13.00 -14.43 0.12
CA GLU A 50 -12.66 -15.43 1.13
C GLU A 50 -11.27 -16.03 0.88
N GLY A 51 -10.51 -16.25 1.95
CA GLY A 51 -9.12 -16.73 1.90
C GLY A 51 -8.06 -15.66 1.63
N THR A 52 -8.44 -14.42 1.33
CA THR A 52 -7.48 -13.31 1.22
C THR A 52 -6.98 -12.91 2.61
N ARG A 53 -5.65 -12.91 2.80
CA ARG A 53 -5.05 -12.43 4.05
C ARG A 53 -4.91 -10.91 4.00
N PHE A 54 -5.36 -10.22 5.03
CA PHE A 54 -5.28 -8.78 5.11
C PHE A 54 -4.36 -8.33 6.25
N TYR A 55 -3.40 -7.48 5.92
CA TYR A 55 -2.41 -6.90 6.82
C TYR A 55 -2.58 -5.37 6.84
N PRO A 56 -3.47 -4.83 7.68
CA PRO A 56 -3.75 -3.39 7.71
C PRO A 56 -2.60 -2.60 8.34
N VAL A 57 -2.28 -1.45 7.74
CA VAL A 57 -1.46 -0.40 8.34
C VAL A 57 -2.40 0.70 8.81
N TYR A 58 -2.56 0.82 10.13
CA TYR A 58 -3.51 1.75 10.72
C TYR A 58 -2.91 3.14 10.89
N TYR A 59 -3.47 4.11 10.18
CA TYR A 59 -3.24 5.53 10.40
C TYR A 59 -4.07 6.07 11.58
N ARG A 60 -3.75 7.28 12.05
CA ARG A 60 -4.32 7.91 13.25
C ARG A 60 -4.14 7.04 14.49
N THR A 61 -2.94 6.45 14.61
CA THR A 61 -2.49 5.67 15.76
C THR A 61 -1.27 6.33 16.38
N GLU A 62 -0.81 5.84 17.51
CA GLU A 62 0.41 6.33 18.15
C GLU A 62 1.65 6.22 17.23
N SER A 63 1.77 5.11 16.50
CA SER A 63 2.89 4.87 15.58
C SER A 63 2.76 5.63 14.25
N LEU A 64 1.57 6.02 13.85
CA LEU A 64 1.29 6.70 12.58
C LEU A 64 0.21 7.78 12.79
N PRO A 65 0.55 8.90 13.51
CA PRO A 65 -0.42 9.82 14.09
C PRO A 65 -1.04 10.84 13.11
N PHE A 66 -0.99 10.58 11.82
CA PHE A 66 -1.52 11.47 10.78
C PHE A 66 -2.48 10.73 9.84
N PRO A 67 -3.27 11.45 9.03
CA PRO A 67 -4.15 10.85 8.02
C PRO A 67 -3.39 10.10 6.94
N ILE A 68 -4.07 9.17 6.27
CA ILE A 68 -3.53 8.38 5.15
C ILE A 68 -2.85 9.29 4.13
N ALA A 69 -1.61 8.94 3.74
CA ALA A 69 -0.90 9.66 2.69
C ALA A 69 -1.58 9.46 1.33
N GLY A 70 -2.08 10.54 0.75
CA GLY A 70 -2.83 10.55 -0.51
C GLY A 70 -1.95 10.76 -1.72
N MET A 71 -2.15 9.98 -2.80
CA MET A 71 -1.44 10.16 -4.08
C MET A 71 -1.93 11.37 -4.88
N SER A 72 -3.01 12.02 -4.45
CA SER A 72 -3.51 13.29 -4.98
C SER A 72 -3.63 14.30 -3.85
N ASP A 73 -3.50 15.57 -4.17
CA ASP A 73 -3.72 16.65 -3.19
C ASP A 73 -5.20 16.73 -2.78
N GLU A 74 -6.10 16.20 -3.62
CA GLU A 74 -7.53 16.04 -3.35
C GLU A 74 -7.88 14.55 -3.32
N MET A 75 -8.34 14.09 -2.16
CA MET A 75 -8.75 12.70 -1.92
C MET A 75 -10.22 12.67 -1.46
N PRO A 76 -10.97 11.57 -1.70
CA PRO A 76 -12.34 11.43 -1.26
C PRO A 76 -12.49 11.23 0.26
N TYR A 77 -11.40 11.28 1.00
CA TYR A 77 -11.32 11.20 2.46
C TYR A 77 -10.21 12.12 2.96
N GLU A 78 -10.20 12.42 4.24
CA GLU A 78 -9.13 13.21 4.86
C GLU A 78 -7.78 12.50 4.66
N SER A 79 -6.81 13.21 4.10
CA SER A 79 -5.52 12.65 3.73
C SER A 79 -4.37 13.62 4.01
N THR A 80 -3.19 13.05 4.21
CA THR A 80 -1.92 13.78 4.27
C THR A 80 -1.38 13.99 2.86
N ILE A 81 -1.00 15.21 2.52
CA ILE A 81 -0.36 15.55 1.25
C ILE A 81 1.14 15.23 1.37
N TYR A 82 1.71 14.45 0.45
CA TYR A 82 3.11 14.04 0.51
C TYR A 82 4.09 15.22 0.62
N SER A 83 3.84 16.34 -0.09
CA SER A 83 4.69 17.54 -0.01
C SER A 83 4.67 18.24 1.35
N GLN A 84 3.74 17.89 2.22
CA GLN A 84 3.61 18.44 3.57
C GLN A 84 4.12 17.47 4.66
N MET A 85 4.59 16.29 4.27
CA MET A 85 5.16 15.35 5.22
C MET A 85 6.52 15.84 5.71
N THR A 86 6.70 15.83 7.03
CA THR A 86 8.00 16.05 7.66
C THR A 86 8.87 14.80 7.57
N GLU A 87 10.16 14.91 7.83
CA GLU A 87 11.08 13.76 7.89
C GLU A 87 10.57 12.70 8.89
N ASP A 88 10.16 13.11 10.09
CA ASP A 88 9.60 12.22 11.10
C ASP A 88 8.34 11.48 10.61
N MET A 89 7.47 12.15 9.86
CA MET A 89 6.28 11.52 9.26
C MET A 89 6.67 10.51 8.19
N VAL A 90 7.66 10.82 7.35
CA VAL A 90 8.18 9.90 6.34
C VAL A 90 8.81 8.67 6.98
N ASP A 91 9.59 8.84 8.04
CA ASP A 91 10.23 7.74 8.77
C ASP A 91 9.19 6.86 9.46
N ALA A 92 8.19 7.45 10.13
CA ALA A 92 7.07 6.71 10.71
C ALA A 92 6.30 5.91 9.64
N PHE A 93 6.03 6.52 8.49
CA PHE A 93 5.41 5.87 7.34
C PHE A 93 6.22 4.65 6.87
N LYS A 94 7.51 4.85 6.61
CA LYS A 94 8.42 3.77 6.17
C LYS A 94 8.44 2.64 7.18
N GLN A 95 8.62 2.94 8.45
CA GLN A 95 8.69 1.95 9.52
C GLN A 95 7.39 1.13 9.62
N ALA A 96 6.23 1.78 9.65
CA ALA A 96 4.94 1.10 9.77
C ALA A 96 4.67 0.16 8.59
N PHE A 97 4.93 0.60 7.36
CA PHE A 97 4.74 -0.23 6.17
C PHE A 97 5.78 -1.36 6.08
N LEU A 98 7.04 -1.11 6.44
CA LEU A 98 8.08 -2.15 6.45
C LEU A 98 7.78 -3.24 7.49
N GLU A 99 7.35 -2.87 8.69
CA GLU A 99 6.97 -3.82 9.74
C GLU A 99 5.83 -4.73 9.26
N LYS A 100 4.76 -4.12 8.74
CA LYS A 100 3.60 -4.88 8.26
C LYS A 100 3.90 -5.71 7.01
N THR A 101 4.72 -5.21 6.10
CA THR A 101 5.16 -5.97 4.93
C THR A 101 6.05 -7.14 5.33
N ARG A 102 6.93 -6.98 6.33
CA ARG A 102 7.76 -8.07 6.87
C ARG A 102 6.89 -9.18 7.45
N GLU A 103 5.91 -8.83 8.29
CA GLU A 103 4.92 -9.79 8.80
C GLU A 103 4.24 -10.55 7.65
N ALA A 104 3.78 -9.81 6.62
CA ALA A 104 3.13 -10.42 5.47
C ALA A 104 4.06 -11.37 4.69
N VAL A 105 5.30 -10.98 4.38
CA VAL A 105 6.21 -11.85 3.62
C VAL A 105 6.65 -13.08 4.41
N GLU A 106 6.83 -12.98 5.72
CA GLU A 106 7.20 -14.10 6.59
C GLU A 106 6.05 -15.13 6.72
N CYS A 107 4.82 -14.64 6.94
CA CYS A 107 3.66 -15.50 7.14
C CYS A 107 3.05 -16.04 5.84
N PHE A 108 3.03 -15.22 4.79
CA PHE A 108 2.39 -15.56 3.52
C PHE A 108 3.36 -16.14 2.50
N ARG A 109 4.65 -15.75 2.52
CA ARG A 109 5.72 -16.19 1.60
C ARG A 109 5.31 -16.00 0.14
N PRO A 110 5.13 -14.76 -0.33
CA PRO A 110 4.65 -14.49 -1.68
C PRO A 110 5.63 -14.95 -2.76
N ASP A 111 5.09 -15.37 -3.90
CA ASP A 111 5.86 -15.60 -5.13
C ASP A 111 6.09 -14.28 -5.89
N LEU A 112 5.18 -13.30 -5.68
CA LEU A 112 5.20 -11.97 -6.30
C LEU A 112 4.70 -10.93 -5.30
N ILE A 113 5.42 -9.83 -5.20
CA ILE A 113 4.96 -8.59 -4.56
C ILE A 113 4.48 -7.64 -5.67
N LEU A 114 3.22 -7.19 -5.59
CA LEU A 114 2.60 -6.28 -6.52
C LEU A 114 2.33 -4.95 -5.84
N CYS A 115 3.16 -3.94 -6.12
CA CYS A 115 3.01 -2.61 -5.55
C CYS A 115 2.09 -1.75 -6.42
N HIS A 116 1.19 -1.00 -5.77
CA HIS A 116 0.35 -0.01 -6.42
C HIS A 116 0.96 1.38 -6.26
N HIS A 117 1.10 2.10 -7.38
CA HIS A 117 1.86 3.34 -7.56
C HIS A 117 3.38 3.13 -7.62
N LEU A 118 4.07 4.11 -8.23
CA LEU A 118 5.53 4.11 -8.39
C LEU A 118 6.23 5.10 -7.43
N TYR A 119 5.57 5.51 -6.35
CA TYR A 119 6.09 6.54 -5.47
C TYR A 119 6.27 6.03 -4.04
N LEU A 120 7.35 6.45 -3.42
CA LEU A 120 7.79 6.21 -2.04
C LEU A 120 7.68 4.74 -1.57
N LEU A 121 6.47 4.25 -1.29
CA LEU A 121 6.27 2.91 -0.72
C LEU A 121 6.86 1.78 -1.59
N THR A 122 6.73 1.88 -2.91
CA THR A 122 7.29 0.89 -3.84
C THR A 122 8.82 0.85 -3.77
N ALA A 123 9.49 1.99 -3.69
CA ALA A 123 10.93 2.08 -3.51
C ALA A 123 11.35 1.45 -2.18
N VAL A 124 10.68 1.81 -1.09
CA VAL A 124 10.92 1.27 0.27
C VAL A 124 10.79 -0.25 0.30
N VAL A 125 9.73 -0.79 -0.31
CA VAL A 125 9.50 -2.25 -0.37
C VAL A 125 10.57 -2.94 -1.21
N ARG A 126 10.90 -2.39 -2.38
CA ARG A 126 11.90 -2.97 -3.29
C ARG A 126 13.29 -3.00 -2.66
N GLU A 127 13.66 -1.96 -1.94
CA GLU A 127 14.93 -1.86 -1.24
C GLU A 127 15.02 -2.85 -0.07
N ALA A 128 13.95 -2.95 0.73
CA ALA A 128 13.92 -3.81 1.92
C ALA A 128 13.79 -5.31 1.61
N PHE A 129 13.18 -5.68 0.48
CA PHE A 129 12.91 -7.06 0.09
C PHE A 129 13.44 -7.41 -1.30
N PRO A 130 14.75 -7.22 -1.57
CA PRO A 130 15.34 -7.40 -2.91
C PRO A 130 15.27 -8.84 -3.42
N GLN A 131 15.13 -9.81 -2.52
CA GLN A 131 15.03 -11.25 -2.84
C GLN A 131 13.67 -11.65 -3.43
N TYR A 132 12.63 -10.82 -3.29
CA TYR A 132 11.32 -11.10 -3.84
C TYR A 132 11.16 -10.51 -5.24
N LYS A 133 10.45 -11.22 -6.11
CA LYS A 133 10.00 -10.66 -7.39
C LYS A 133 9.00 -9.55 -7.10
N THR A 134 9.29 -8.35 -7.58
CA THR A 134 8.44 -7.17 -7.37
C THR A 134 8.02 -6.61 -8.72
N ALA A 135 6.73 -6.37 -8.89
CA ALA A 135 6.15 -5.61 -9.97
C ALA A 135 5.43 -4.38 -9.42
N ALA A 136 5.35 -3.32 -10.19
CA ALA A 136 4.63 -2.11 -9.79
C ALA A 136 3.68 -1.64 -10.88
N ILE A 137 2.50 -1.16 -10.46
CA ILE A 137 1.48 -0.63 -11.35
C ILE A 137 1.55 0.89 -11.32
N CYS A 138 1.80 1.48 -12.49
CA CYS A 138 1.79 2.93 -12.67
C CYS A 138 0.35 3.43 -12.85
N HIS A 139 -0.18 4.08 -11.83
CA HIS A 139 -1.48 4.76 -11.88
C HIS A 139 -1.38 6.23 -12.36
N GLY A 140 -0.21 6.69 -12.79
CA GLY A 140 0.04 8.05 -13.26
C GLY A 140 0.25 9.09 -12.14
N THR A 141 -0.45 8.97 -11.03
CA THR A 141 -0.32 9.91 -9.89
C THR A 141 1.03 9.79 -9.20
N GLY A 142 1.62 8.61 -9.12
CA GLY A 142 2.98 8.41 -8.58
C GLY A 142 4.04 9.24 -9.33
N LEU A 143 3.98 9.27 -10.66
CA LEU A 143 4.89 10.08 -11.47
C LEU A 143 4.71 11.59 -11.25
N ARG A 144 3.48 12.03 -10.93
CA ARG A 144 3.23 13.44 -10.57
C ARG A 144 3.85 13.77 -9.22
N GLN A 145 3.80 12.85 -8.25
CA GLN A 145 4.40 13.05 -6.93
C GLN A 145 5.92 13.13 -7.02
N ILE A 146 6.58 12.29 -7.80
CA ILE A 146 8.04 12.36 -8.04
C ILE A 146 8.45 13.75 -8.56
N LYS A 147 7.65 14.35 -9.46
CA LYS A 147 7.92 15.69 -9.99
C LYS A 147 7.68 16.82 -8.99
N LYS A 148 6.84 16.60 -7.99
CA LYS A 148 6.45 17.63 -7.00
C LYS A 148 7.29 17.59 -5.73
N ASN A 149 7.85 16.44 -5.38
CA ASN A 149 8.40 16.17 -4.06
C ASN A 149 9.80 15.54 -4.18
N SER A 150 10.67 15.88 -3.24
CA SER A 150 12.03 15.35 -3.10
C SER A 150 12.15 14.32 -1.96
N LEU A 151 11.11 13.50 -1.72
CA LEU A 151 11.09 12.50 -0.64
C LEU A 151 11.73 11.15 -1.02
N GLU A 152 12.40 11.07 -2.17
CA GLU A 152 13.15 9.90 -2.63
C GLU A 152 14.61 9.96 -2.22
#